data_89944c0ce863b540fcff90973cdcd457
#
_entry.id   89944c0ce863b540fcff90973cdcd457
#
_cell.length_a   1.000
_cell.length_b   1.000
_cell.length_c   1.000
_cell.angle_alpha   90.00
_cell.angle_beta   90.00
_cell.angle_gamma   90.00
#
_symmetry.space_group_name_H-M   'P 1'
#
loop_
_entity.id
_entity.type
_entity.pdbx_description
1 polymer ?
#
loop_
_entity_poly.entity_id
_entity_poly.type
_entity_poly.pdbx_seq_one_letter_code
_entity_poly.pdbx_strand_id
1 'polypeptide(L)'
;MKMTRSHIAMVSIPAPGHVNPSLEILRELVTRGHRVTYANDAAVKDVVESAGAEFKEYASTLPRVNTAGATEESEKSWEGDTIDQLTLFQAEYESMLPQLRALYEDDRPDLFLYDIAGGPARVLAEEWGVPIVQLSPTYVAWEGYEDDMKSFVDTMRADPRGAALYERQGKLLRDNGVETDPDEFYGRPARAVVLIAKSMQPNADRVDEDVYTFVGPALPTRRPADGRWQRPADAGRVLLISLGTAFTDHADFYRRCIEAFGDLDGWHVVLQIGRHVDVAELGTVPGNVEVHRWVPQFDILGQADAFLTHAGMGGSSEGMFTGTPMIAAPQATDQFENADALVAAGVAVRVDSSEVSAAELRDALAHVGAEPVRRRSAELAAELRSAGGVDAAVRVIEEFL
;
A
#
# COMPACT_ATOMS: atom_id res chain seq x y z
N MET A 1 -13.06 -29.74 13.42
CA MET A 1 -14.26 -29.28 12.70
C MET A 1 -13.94 -29.33 11.21
N LYS A 2 -14.81 -29.87 10.35
CA LYS A 2 -14.65 -29.66 8.90
C LYS A 2 -14.94 -28.17 8.65
N MET A 3 -13.95 -27.43 8.18
CA MET A 3 -14.19 -26.05 7.72
C MET A 3 -15.19 -26.12 6.57
N THR A 4 -16.27 -25.38 6.68
CA THR A 4 -17.27 -25.24 5.61
C THR A 4 -16.62 -24.40 4.51
N ARG A 5 -16.68 -24.86 3.28
CA ARG A 5 -16.22 -24.08 2.12
C ARG A 5 -17.18 -22.91 1.94
N SER A 6 -16.71 -21.69 2.11
CA SER A 6 -17.49 -20.45 1.92
C SER A 6 -17.03 -19.71 0.68
N HIS A 7 -17.91 -18.90 0.11
CA HIS A 7 -17.60 -17.97 -0.97
C HIS A 7 -17.25 -16.60 -0.39
N ILE A 8 -16.02 -16.16 -0.59
CA ILE A 8 -15.49 -14.88 -0.13
C ILE A 8 -15.24 -14.01 -1.35
N ALA A 9 -15.81 -12.81 -1.39
CA ALA A 9 -15.63 -11.87 -2.49
C ALA A 9 -14.74 -10.70 -2.05
N MET A 10 -13.61 -10.50 -2.72
CA MET A 10 -12.73 -9.34 -2.54
C MET A 10 -13.04 -8.26 -3.57
N VAL A 11 -13.05 -7.00 -3.15
CA VAL A 11 -13.26 -5.82 -3.99
C VAL A 11 -12.20 -4.77 -3.71
N SER A 12 -11.51 -4.30 -4.73
CA SER A 12 -10.61 -3.14 -4.66
C SER A 12 -10.51 -2.42 -6.00
N ILE A 13 -9.75 -1.34 -6.07
CA ILE A 13 -9.42 -0.64 -7.30
C ILE A 13 -8.14 -1.19 -7.95
N PRO A 14 -7.90 -0.97 -9.27
CA PRO A 14 -6.77 -1.52 -10.01
C PRO A 14 -5.44 -0.77 -9.77
N ALA A 15 -5.08 -0.55 -8.52
CA ALA A 15 -3.83 0.08 -8.13
C ALA A 15 -2.97 -0.89 -7.30
N PRO A 16 -1.65 -0.99 -7.55
CA PRO A 16 -0.78 -1.93 -6.83
C PRO A 16 -0.84 -1.80 -5.30
N GLY A 17 -0.95 -0.57 -4.78
CA GLY A 17 -1.07 -0.32 -3.33
C GLY A 17 -2.37 -0.85 -2.70
N HIS A 18 -3.40 -1.09 -3.50
CA HIS A 18 -4.72 -1.59 -3.09
C HIS A 18 -4.90 -3.09 -3.37
N VAL A 19 -4.21 -3.63 -4.38
CA VAL A 19 -4.29 -5.05 -4.76
C VAL A 19 -3.29 -5.90 -3.98
N ASN A 20 -2.01 -5.51 -4.02
CA ASN A 20 -0.92 -6.32 -3.46
C ASN A 20 -1.08 -6.69 -1.98
N PRO A 21 -1.56 -5.79 -1.08
CA PRO A 21 -1.71 -6.12 0.33
C PRO A 21 -2.67 -7.27 0.63
N SER A 22 -3.63 -7.54 -0.26
CA SER A 22 -4.61 -8.61 -0.09
C SER A 22 -4.15 -9.99 -0.58
N LEU A 23 -3.20 -10.04 -1.53
CA LEU A 23 -2.91 -11.24 -2.32
C LEU A 23 -2.51 -12.46 -1.48
N GLU A 24 -1.64 -12.30 -0.48
CA GLU A 24 -1.22 -13.42 0.36
C GLU A 24 -2.33 -13.91 1.29
N ILE A 25 -3.22 -13.00 1.74
CA ILE A 25 -4.42 -13.35 2.52
C ILE A 25 -5.35 -14.21 1.65
N LEU A 26 -5.60 -13.78 0.40
CA LEU A 26 -6.47 -14.52 -0.51
C LEU A 26 -5.87 -15.88 -0.87
N ARG A 27 -4.56 -15.96 -1.09
CA ARG A 27 -3.84 -17.22 -1.33
C ARG A 27 -4.03 -18.21 -0.17
N GLU A 28 -3.94 -17.72 1.07
CA GLU A 28 -4.13 -18.55 2.26
C GLU A 28 -5.59 -18.99 2.40
N LEU A 29 -6.58 -18.10 2.16
CA LEU A 29 -8.01 -18.47 2.16
C LEU A 29 -8.32 -19.56 1.12
N VAL A 30 -7.78 -19.46 -0.09
CA VAL A 30 -7.89 -20.48 -1.13
C VAL A 30 -7.23 -21.79 -0.67
N THR A 31 -6.05 -21.72 -0.05
CA THR A 31 -5.34 -22.90 0.49
C THR A 31 -6.14 -23.59 1.58
N ARG A 32 -6.89 -22.84 2.39
CA ARG A 32 -7.82 -23.39 3.40
C ARG A 32 -9.11 -23.95 2.82
N GLY A 33 -9.33 -23.82 1.52
CA GLY A 33 -10.43 -24.43 0.77
C GLY A 33 -11.63 -23.54 0.53
N HIS A 34 -11.56 -22.25 0.87
CA HIS A 34 -12.60 -21.28 0.49
C HIS A 34 -12.60 -21.03 -1.01
N ARG A 35 -13.75 -20.69 -1.56
CA ARG A 35 -13.87 -20.11 -2.89
C ARG A 35 -13.65 -18.63 -2.75
N VAL A 36 -12.64 -18.08 -3.42
CA VAL A 36 -12.34 -16.66 -3.40
C VAL A 36 -12.58 -16.09 -4.79
N THR A 37 -13.45 -15.07 -4.89
CA THR A 37 -13.62 -14.27 -6.10
C THR A 37 -13.02 -12.89 -5.86
N TYR A 38 -12.49 -12.25 -6.91
CA TYR A 38 -11.94 -10.90 -6.82
C TYR A 38 -12.48 -10.03 -7.94
N ALA A 39 -13.28 -9.04 -7.59
CA ALA A 39 -13.79 -8.05 -8.56
C ALA A 39 -12.79 -6.92 -8.72
N ASN A 40 -12.29 -6.74 -9.94
CA ASN A 40 -11.34 -5.68 -10.29
C ASN A 40 -11.28 -5.46 -11.82
N ASP A 41 -10.51 -4.45 -12.29
CA ASP A 41 -10.23 -4.20 -13.69
C ASP A 41 -9.30 -5.25 -14.31
N ALA A 42 -9.46 -5.52 -15.60
CA ALA A 42 -8.64 -6.48 -16.35
C ALA A 42 -7.13 -6.25 -16.23
N ALA A 43 -6.70 -5.02 -15.95
CA ALA A 43 -5.27 -4.68 -15.79
C ALA A 43 -4.55 -5.45 -14.67
N VAL A 44 -5.29 -5.97 -13.68
CA VAL A 44 -4.72 -6.72 -12.55
C VAL A 44 -5.09 -8.20 -12.53
N LYS A 45 -5.73 -8.69 -13.61
CA LYS A 45 -6.22 -10.06 -13.71
C LYS A 45 -5.14 -11.11 -13.39
N ASP A 46 -3.99 -11.02 -14.05
CA ASP A 46 -2.94 -12.04 -13.93
C ASP A 46 -2.41 -12.16 -12.49
N VAL A 47 -2.24 -11.02 -11.80
CA VAL A 47 -1.76 -11.02 -10.42
C VAL A 47 -2.80 -11.59 -9.45
N VAL A 48 -4.09 -11.29 -9.67
CA VAL A 48 -5.20 -11.84 -8.89
C VAL A 48 -5.31 -13.36 -9.08
N GLU A 49 -5.31 -13.83 -10.33
CA GLU A 49 -5.37 -15.28 -10.63
C GLU A 49 -4.13 -16.03 -10.11
N SER A 50 -2.96 -15.38 -10.05
CA SER A 50 -1.75 -15.95 -9.43
C SER A 50 -1.90 -16.22 -7.94
N ALA A 51 -2.80 -15.53 -7.25
CA ALA A 51 -3.16 -15.79 -5.86
C ALA A 51 -4.18 -16.95 -5.71
N GLY A 52 -4.69 -17.51 -6.81
CA GLY A 52 -5.68 -18.57 -6.83
C GLY A 52 -7.13 -18.10 -6.71
N ALA A 53 -7.38 -16.80 -6.75
CA ALA A 53 -8.73 -16.25 -6.75
C ALA A 53 -9.37 -16.30 -8.15
N GLU A 54 -10.69 -16.49 -8.20
CA GLU A 54 -11.47 -16.37 -9.44
C GLU A 54 -11.63 -14.89 -9.78
N PHE A 55 -11.15 -14.48 -10.94
CA PHE A 55 -11.26 -13.08 -11.36
C PHE A 55 -12.67 -12.76 -11.85
N LYS A 56 -13.26 -11.66 -11.37
CA LYS A 56 -14.51 -11.08 -11.83
C LYS A 56 -14.25 -9.66 -12.36
N GLU A 57 -14.42 -9.45 -13.65
CA GLU A 57 -14.09 -8.19 -14.30
C GLU A 57 -15.16 -7.13 -14.09
N TYR A 58 -14.76 -5.95 -13.61
CA TYR A 58 -15.48 -4.70 -13.79
C TYR A 58 -14.59 -3.68 -14.52
N ALA A 59 -15.19 -2.78 -15.27
CA ALA A 59 -14.46 -1.73 -15.98
C ALA A 59 -14.27 -0.52 -15.07
N SER A 60 -13.04 -0.28 -14.63
CA SER A 60 -12.68 0.88 -13.82
C SER A 60 -12.66 2.16 -14.64
N THR A 61 -13.14 3.25 -14.07
CA THR A 61 -13.09 4.60 -14.65
C THR A 61 -11.86 5.38 -14.21
N LEU A 62 -11.08 4.84 -13.28
CA LEU A 62 -9.88 5.51 -12.77
C LEU A 62 -8.81 5.67 -13.88
N PRO A 63 -8.16 6.83 -13.96
CA PRO A 63 -7.08 7.04 -14.90
C PRO A 63 -5.95 6.03 -14.66
N ARG A 64 -5.51 5.36 -15.74
CA ARG A 64 -4.45 4.36 -15.66
C ARG A 64 -3.10 5.03 -15.42
N VAL A 65 -2.43 4.62 -14.35
CA VAL A 65 -1.08 5.08 -14.01
C VAL A 65 -0.16 3.87 -13.93
N ASN A 66 1.00 3.96 -14.57
CA ASN A 66 2.04 2.93 -14.49
C ASN A 66 1.61 1.50 -14.87
N THR A 67 0.55 1.35 -15.67
CA THR A 67 0.05 0.07 -16.18
C THR A 67 0.10 0.01 -17.70
N ALA A 68 -0.09 -1.17 -18.27
CA ALA A 68 -0.25 -1.31 -19.71
C ALA A 68 -1.45 -0.47 -20.19
N GLY A 69 -1.22 0.45 -21.12
CA GLY A 69 -2.22 1.39 -21.62
C GLY A 69 -2.31 2.72 -20.86
N ALA A 70 -1.42 3.00 -19.90
CA ALA A 70 -1.27 4.34 -19.34
C ALA A 70 -0.78 5.31 -20.43
N THR A 71 -1.36 6.51 -20.43
CA THR A 71 -0.97 7.62 -21.32
C THR A 71 -0.53 8.80 -20.48
N GLU A 72 0.24 9.72 -21.07
CA GLU A 72 0.65 10.96 -20.38
C GLU A 72 -0.58 11.78 -19.91
N GLU A 73 -1.68 11.74 -20.65
CA GLU A 73 -2.94 12.39 -20.29
C GLU A 73 -3.59 11.71 -19.07
N SER A 74 -3.58 10.38 -19.00
CA SER A 74 -4.12 9.64 -17.85
C SER A 74 -3.29 9.85 -16.58
N GLU A 75 -1.98 10.00 -16.71
CA GLU A 75 -1.09 10.29 -15.57
C GLU A 75 -1.31 11.73 -15.04
N LYS A 76 -1.50 12.71 -15.94
CA LYS A 76 -1.84 14.10 -15.57
C LYS A 76 -3.20 14.26 -14.88
N SER A 77 -4.12 13.32 -15.07
CA SER A 77 -5.42 13.35 -14.40
C SER A 77 -5.34 13.25 -12.88
N TRP A 78 -4.21 12.83 -12.32
CA TRP A 78 -3.94 12.77 -10.88
C TRP A 78 -3.23 14.02 -10.32
N GLU A 79 -2.92 15.02 -11.16
CA GLU A 79 -2.20 16.26 -10.77
C GLU A 79 -3.10 17.28 -10.04
N GLY A 80 -4.39 17.01 -9.91
CA GLY A 80 -5.35 17.86 -9.22
C GLY A 80 -5.15 17.91 -7.69
N ASP A 81 -5.89 18.82 -7.04
CA ASP A 81 -5.95 18.90 -5.59
C ASP A 81 -6.73 17.71 -4.97
N THR A 82 -6.83 17.68 -3.65
CA THR A 82 -7.53 16.61 -2.93
C THR A 82 -8.99 16.44 -3.37
N ILE A 83 -9.70 17.55 -3.67
CA ILE A 83 -11.10 17.49 -4.13
C ILE A 83 -11.18 16.84 -5.51
N ASP A 84 -10.27 17.19 -6.41
CA ASP A 84 -10.22 16.63 -7.75
C ASP A 84 -9.96 15.11 -7.69
N GLN A 85 -9.01 14.68 -6.84
CA GLN A 85 -8.70 13.26 -6.63
C GLN A 85 -9.89 12.49 -6.02
N LEU A 86 -10.52 13.02 -4.97
CA LEU A 86 -11.71 12.41 -4.38
C LEU A 86 -12.90 12.37 -5.34
N THR A 87 -12.99 13.31 -6.28
CA THR A 87 -14.01 13.31 -7.34
C THR A 87 -13.81 12.15 -8.32
N LEU A 88 -12.56 11.78 -8.62
CA LEU A 88 -12.25 10.58 -9.42
C LEU A 88 -12.72 9.31 -8.70
N PHE A 89 -12.43 9.18 -7.40
CA PHE A 89 -12.90 8.04 -6.61
C PHE A 89 -14.43 7.98 -6.53
N GLN A 90 -15.11 9.13 -6.40
CA GLN A 90 -16.57 9.16 -6.41
C GLN A 90 -17.16 8.68 -7.75
N ALA A 91 -16.58 9.12 -8.87
CA ALA A 91 -16.99 8.65 -10.20
C ALA A 91 -16.75 7.13 -10.36
N GLU A 92 -15.65 6.63 -9.81
CA GLU A 92 -15.38 5.18 -9.76
C GLU A 92 -16.43 4.44 -8.95
N TYR A 93 -16.83 4.94 -7.78
CA TYR A 93 -17.86 4.30 -6.94
C TYR A 93 -19.23 4.24 -7.65
N GLU A 94 -19.63 5.32 -8.31
CA GLU A 94 -20.86 5.39 -9.09
C GLU A 94 -20.86 4.40 -10.27
N SER A 95 -19.69 4.16 -10.89
CA SER A 95 -19.51 3.20 -11.98
C SER A 95 -19.38 1.76 -11.47
N MET A 96 -18.66 1.55 -10.37
CA MET A 96 -18.35 0.22 -9.81
C MET A 96 -19.60 -0.46 -9.23
N LEU A 97 -20.43 0.27 -8.47
CA LEU A 97 -21.55 -0.31 -7.73
C LEU A 97 -22.53 -1.11 -8.60
N PRO A 98 -23.06 -0.59 -9.73
CA PRO A 98 -23.96 -1.36 -10.60
C PRO A 98 -23.27 -2.58 -11.24
N GLN A 99 -21.97 -2.49 -11.53
CA GLN A 99 -21.21 -3.60 -12.10
C GLN A 99 -21.01 -4.71 -11.06
N LEU A 100 -20.65 -4.37 -9.81
CA LEU A 100 -20.54 -5.34 -8.71
C LEU A 100 -21.89 -6.03 -8.45
N ARG A 101 -22.99 -5.28 -8.47
CA ARG A 101 -24.33 -5.84 -8.34
C ARG A 101 -24.59 -6.91 -9.38
N ALA A 102 -24.34 -6.61 -10.66
CA ALA A 102 -24.52 -7.56 -11.75
C ALA A 102 -23.60 -8.80 -11.63
N LEU A 103 -22.37 -8.63 -11.14
CA LEU A 103 -21.42 -9.72 -10.95
C LEU A 103 -21.81 -10.69 -9.84
N TYR A 104 -22.53 -10.21 -8.80
CA TYR A 104 -22.79 -10.99 -7.59
C TYR A 104 -24.28 -11.24 -7.31
N GLU A 105 -25.22 -10.67 -8.06
CA GLU A 105 -26.67 -10.85 -7.85
C GLU A 105 -27.08 -12.33 -7.81
N ASP A 106 -26.58 -13.13 -8.76
CA ASP A 106 -26.85 -14.57 -8.86
C ASP A 106 -25.74 -15.45 -8.20
N ASP A 107 -24.69 -14.83 -7.68
CA ASP A 107 -23.53 -15.52 -7.10
C ASP A 107 -23.06 -14.79 -5.82
N ARG A 108 -24.02 -14.59 -4.90
CA ARG A 108 -23.75 -13.82 -3.65
C ARG A 108 -22.72 -14.51 -2.79
N PRO A 109 -21.73 -13.74 -2.28
CA PRO A 109 -20.75 -14.30 -1.35
C PRO A 109 -21.36 -14.50 0.05
N ASP A 110 -20.71 -15.36 0.83
CA ASP A 110 -20.97 -15.53 2.26
C ASP A 110 -20.33 -14.37 3.07
N LEU A 111 -19.26 -13.76 2.52
CA LEU A 111 -18.51 -12.66 3.12
C LEU A 111 -17.93 -11.76 2.03
N PHE A 112 -18.05 -10.44 2.21
CA PHE A 112 -17.26 -9.49 1.45
C PHE A 112 -15.96 -9.12 2.18
N LEU A 113 -14.86 -9.10 1.45
CA LEU A 113 -13.65 -8.37 1.80
C LEU A 113 -13.55 -7.14 0.89
N TYR A 114 -13.08 -6.03 1.43
CA TYR A 114 -12.85 -4.85 0.61
C TYR A 114 -11.63 -4.06 1.11
N ASP A 115 -10.96 -3.45 0.18
CA ASP A 115 -9.92 -2.44 0.44
C ASP A 115 -10.59 -1.08 0.71
N ILE A 116 -9.86 -0.13 1.31
CA ILE A 116 -10.38 1.22 1.63
C ILE A 116 -11.03 1.93 0.45
N ALA A 117 -10.62 1.65 -0.79
CA ALA A 117 -11.21 2.18 -2.03
C ALA A 117 -12.27 1.24 -2.64
N GLY A 118 -12.60 0.13 -1.99
CA GLY A 118 -13.66 -0.80 -2.38
C GLY A 118 -15.03 -0.49 -1.75
N GLY A 119 -15.28 0.75 -1.35
CA GLY A 119 -16.48 1.21 -0.64
C GLY A 119 -17.83 0.73 -1.19
N PRO A 120 -18.03 0.62 -2.52
CA PRO A 120 -19.27 0.07 -3.09
C PRO A 120 -19.63 -1.35 -2.61
N ALA A 121 -18.68 -2.17 -2.21
CA ALA A 121 -18.96 -3.47 -1.62
C ALA A 121 -19.74 -3.37 -0.29
N ARG A 122 -19.54 -2.29 0.50
CA ARG A 122 -20.29 -2.06 1.74
C ARG A 122 -21.77 -1.81 1.48
N VAL A 123 -22.09 -1.08 0.40
CA VAL A 123 -23.47 -0.83 -0.02
C VAL A 123 -24.17 -2.15 -0.33
N LEU A 124 -23.53 -3.03 -1.09
CA LEU A 124 -24.10 -4.35 -1.40
C LEU A 124 -24.19 -5.27 -0.17
N ALA A 125 -23.19 -5.23 0.69
CA ALA A 125 -23.18 -6.01 1.92
C ALA A 125 -24.36 -5.62 2.83
N GLU A 126 -24.62 -4.33 2.97
CA GLU A 126 -25.75 -3.81 3.76
C GLU A 126 -27.09 -4.18 3.10
N GLU A 127 -27.25 -3.96 1.79
CA GLU A 127 -28.46 -4.31 1.05
C GLU A 127 -28.80 -5.81 1.13
N TRP A 128 -27.77 -6.68 1.10
CA TRP A 128 -27.98 -8.14 1.05
C TRP A 128 -27.89 -8.81 2.43
N GLY A 129 -27.52 -8.08 3.47
CA GLY A 129 -27.32 -8.63 4.82
C GLY A 129 -26.11 -9.58 4.88
N VAL A 130 -25.09 -9.37 4.05
CA VAL A 130 -23.86 -10.17 4.00
C VAL A 130 -22.80 -9.53 4.90
N PRO A 131 -22.09 -10.31 5.74
CA PRO A 131 -20.99 -9.78 6.54
C PRO A 131 -19.90 -9.17 5.64
N ILE A 132 -19.19 -8.16 6.20
CA ILE A 132 -18.12 -7.49 5.45
C ILE A 132 -16.96 -7.13 6.37
N VAL A 133 -15.72 -7.34 5.90
CA VAL A 133 -14.48 -6.99 6.61
C VAL A 133 -13.59 -6.16 5.70
N GLN A 134 -13.08 -5.05 6.24
CA GLN A 134 -12.11 -4.20 5.54
C GLN A 134 -10.69 -4.79 5.67
N LEU A 135 -9.93 -4.78 4.59
CA LEU A 135 -8.48 -4.96 4.60
C LEU A 135 -7.85 -3.57 4.44
N SER A 136 -7.37 -2.97 5.53
CA SER A 136 -6.78 -1.64 5.49
C SER A 136 -5.26 -1.71 5.29
N PRO A 137 -4.74 -1.27 4.13
CA PRO A 137 -3.30 -1.22 3.89
C PRO A 137 -2.64 0.07 4.42
N THR A 138 -3.38 0.90 5.14
CA THR A 138 -2.94 2.22 5.63
C THR A 138 -3.52 2.53 7.00
N TYR A 139 -3.41 3.79 7.43
CA TYR A 139 -3.92 4.30 8.71
C TYR A 139 -5.43 4.11 8.84
N VAL A 140 -5.89 3.99 10.08
CA VAL A 140 -7.30 3.83 10.42
C VAL A 140 -7.74 4.91 11.40
N ALA A 141 -9.06 5.13 11.50
CA ALA A 141 -9.63 6.09 12.41
C ALA A 141 -9.40 5.69 13.89
N TRP A 142 -9.33 6.68 14.77
CA TRP A 142 -9.20 6.54 16.22
C TRP A 142 -10.34 7.26 16.94
N GLU A 143 -10.47 7.10 18.23
CA GLU A 143 -11.45 7.83 19.03
C GLU A 143 -11.18 9.34 18.93
N GLY A 144 -12.21 10.11 18.51
CA GLY A 144 -12.13 11.55 18.25
C GLY A 144 -11.50 11.93 16.91
N TYR A 145 -11.35 10.98 15.97
CA TYR A 145 -10.84 11.24 14.62
C TYR A 145 -11.64 12.33 13.90
N GLU A 146 -12.97 12.34 14.07
CA GLU A 146 -13.84 13.34 13.44
C GLU A 146 -13.57 14.74 13.97
N ASP A 147 -13.27 14.89 15.26
CA ASP A 147 -12.92 16.17 15.86
C ASP A 147 -11.54 16.64 15.37
N ASP A 148 -10.57 15.72 15.29
CA ASP A 148 -9.22 15.99 14.81
C ASP A 148 -9.23 16.38 13.31
N MET A 149 -10.11 15.78 12.50
CA MET A 149 -10.27 16.04 11.07
C MET A 149 -11.28 17.14 10.74
N LYS A 150 -12.00 17.67 11.73
CA LYS A 150 -13.09 18.62 11.51
C LYS A 150 -12.70 19.85 10.68
N SER A 151 -11.56 20.43 10.96
CA SER A 151 -11.09 21.63 10.23
C SER A 151 -10.83 21.33 8.74
N PHE A 152 -10.31 20.14 8.45
CA PHE A 152 -10.10 19.68 7.07
C PHE A 152 -11.43 19.47 6.35
N VAL A 153 -12.36 18.75 6.98
CA VAL A 153 -13.69 18.46 6.43
C VAL A 153 -14.48 19.76 6.23
N ASP A 154 -14.46 20.69 7.19
CA ASP A 154 -15.12 22.00 7.08
C ASP A 154 -14.55 22.80 5.89
N THR A 155 -13.24 22.77 5.67
CA THR A 155 -12.58 23.42 4.52
C THR A 155 -13.03 22.80 3.20
N MET A 156 -13.06 21.45 3.13
CA MET A 156 -13.54 20.73 1.97
C MET A 156 -15.00 21.06 1.64
N ARG A 157 -15.88 21.07 2.64
CA ARG A 157 -17.31 21.38 2.48
C ARG A 157 -17.57 22.85 2.14
N ALA A 158 -16.67 23.77 2.50
CA ALA A 158 -16.76 25.19 2.15
C ALA A 158 -16.41 25.48 0.67
N ASP A 159 -15.60 24.62 0.01
CA ASP A 159 -15.37 24.70 -1.43
C ASP A 159 -16.61 24.21 -2.19
N PRO A 160 -17.15 24.95 -3.18
CA PRO A 160 -18.29 24.50 -3.96
C PRO A 160 -18.13 23.14 -4.64
N ARG A 161 -16.90 22.76 -5.04
CA ARG A 161 -16.57 21.44 -5.61
C ARG A 161 -16.69 20.35 -4.55
N GLY A 162 -16.15 20.62 -3.34
CA GLY A 162 -16.23 19.73 -2.20
C GLY A 162 -17.68 19.53 -1.76
N ALA A 163 -18.47 20.62 -1.62
CA ALA A 163 -19.90 20.50 -1.31
C ALA A 163 -20.66 19.64 -2.33
N ALA A 164 -20.37 19.79 -3.62
CA ALA A 164 -20.96 18.96 -4.68
C ALA A 164 -20.52 17.49 -4.57
N LEU A 165 -19.27 17.22 -4.18
CA LEU A 165 -18.76 15.87 -3.93
C LEU A 165 -19.53 15.20 -2.79
N TYR A 166 -19.67 15.85 -1.63
CA TYR A 166 -20.43 15.31 -0.49
C TYR A 166 -21.90 15.06 -0.82
N GLU A 167 -22.53 15.94 -1.61
CA GLU A 167 -23.91 15.70 -2.08
C GLU A 167 -24.02 14.47 -2.98
N ARG A 168 -23.05 14.26 -3.89
CA ARG A 168 -22.99 13.05 -4.74
C ARG A 168 -22.81 11.78 -3.92
N GLN A 169 -21.91 11.81 -2.91
CA GLN A 169 -21.72 10.69 -1.99
C GLN A 169 -23.00 10.35 -1.24
N GLY A 170 -23.64 11.34 -0.59
CA GLY A 170 -24.89 11.16 0.11
C GLY A 170 -26.03 10.67 -0.81
N LYS A 171 -26.08 11.17 -2.05
CA LYS A 171 -27.05 10.70 -3.04
C LYS A 171 -26.84 9.24 -3.40
N LEU A 172 -25.58 8.83 -3.65
CA LEU A 172 -25.26 7.43 -3.97
C LEU A 172 -25.72 6.50 -2.83
N LEU A 173 -25.49 6.87 -1.59
CA LEU A 173 -25.91 6.09 -0.41
C LEU A 173 -27.42 6.01 -0.31
N ARG A 174 -28.12 7.15 -0.32
CA ARG A 174 -29.61 7.23 -0.22
C ARG A 174 -30.30 6.48 -1.35
N ASP A 175 -29.82 6.61 -2.59
CA ASP A 175 -30.39 5.90 -3.75
C ASP A 175 -30.28 4.36 -3.61
N ASN A 176 -29.41 3.87 -2.75
CA ASN A 176 -29.20 2.45 -2.45
C ASN A 176 -29.64 2.05 -1.03
N GLY A 177 -30.48 2.89 -0.37
CA GLY A 177 -31.11 2.56 0.91
C GLY A 177 -30.23 2.75 2.15
N VAL A 178 -29.07 3.40 2.00
CA VAL A 178 -28.15 3.71 3.12
C VAL A 178 -28.38 5.13 3.59
N GLU A 179 -28.83 5.30 4.84
CA GLU A 179 -29.15 6.61 5.43
C GLU A 179 -28.00 7.20 6.29
N THR A 180 -26.88 6.49 6.41
CA THR A 180 -25.70 6.92 7.17
C THR A 180 -25.01 8.11 6.49
N ASP A 181 -24.46 9.02 7.27
CA ASP A 181 -23.63 10.13 6.75
C ASP A 181 -22.42 9.57 5.96
N PRO A 182 -22.07 10.16 4.81
CA PRO A 182 -20.95 9.67 4.01
C PRO A 182 -19.61 9.58 4.75
N ASP A 183 -19.28 10.55 5.61
CA ASP A 183 -18.03 10.53 6.37
C ASP A 183 -18.00 9.33 7.34
N GLU A 184 -19.12 9.06 8.01
CA GLU A 184 -19.25 7.90 8.89
C GLU A 184 -19.24 6.59 8.08
N PHE A 185 -20.00 6.54 6.98
CA PHE A 185 -20.09 5.34 6.16
C PHE A 185 -18.74 4.94 5.56
N TYR A 186 -18.01 5.86 4.96
CA TYR A 186 -16.72 5.54 4.32
C TYR A 186 -15.54 5.54 5.33
N GLY A 187 -15.62 6.33 6.40
CA GLY A 187 -14.55 6.49 7.38
C GLY A 187 -14.48 5.39 8.43
N ARG A 188 -15.62 4.75 8.79
CA ARG A 188 -15.68 3.76 9.86
C ARG A 188 -16.22 2.41 9.38
N PRO A 189 -15.38 1.39 9.17
CA PRO A 189 -15.81 0.02 8.87
C PRO A 189 -16.44 -0.61 10.13
N ALA A 190 -17.35 -1.57 9.93
CA ALA A 190 -17.85 -2.40 11.04
C ALA A 190 -16.74 -3.30 11.63
N ARG A 191 -15.79 -3.74 10.80
CA ARG A 191 -14.63 -4.55 11.16
C ARG A 191 -13.51 -4.34 10.16
N ALA A 192 -12.27 -4.23 10.64
CA ALA A 192 -11.10 -4.11 9.78
C ALA A 192 -9.92 -4.95 10.26
N VAL A 193 -9.22 -5.55 9.30
CA VAL A 193 -7.88 -6.12 9.47
C VAL A 193 -6.88 -5.07 8.97
N VAL A 194 -5.98 -4.64 9.85
CA VAL A 194 -5.04 -3.56 9.57
C VAL A 194 -3.66 -4.14 9.22
N LEU A 195 -3.24 -3.89 8.00
CA LEU A 195 -2.07 -4.51 7.37
C LEU A 195 -0.79 -3.67 7.50
N ILE A 196 -0.74 -2.76 8.47
CA ILE A 196 0.45 -1.98 8.78
C ILE A 196 0.92 -2.26 10.21
N ALA A 197 2.13 -1.82 10.52
CA ALA A 197 2.64 -1.85 11.89
C ALA A 197 1.82 -0.93 12.80
N LYS A 198 1.40 -1.38 13.99
CA LYS A 198 0.71 -0.52 14.96
C LYS A 198 1.56 0.69 15.36
N SER A 199 2.89 0.56 15.33
CA SER A 199 3.85 1.65 15.59
C SER A 199 3.86 2.74 14.51
N MET A 200 3.30 2.49 13.32
CA MET A 200 3.09 3.50 12.28
C MET A 200 1.77 4.26 12.44
N GLN A 201 0.81 3.69 13.18
CA GLN A 201 -0.52 4.25 13.33
C GLN A 201 -0.50 5.51 14.20
N PRO A 202 -0.92 6.68 13.70
CA PRO A 202 -1.15 7.86 14.54
C PRO A 202 -2.19 7.56 15.62
N ASN A 203 -1.99 8.07 16.84
CA ASN A 203 -2.91 7.88 17.97
C ASN A 203 -3.29 6.39 18.20
N ALA A 204 -2.31 5.48 18.07
CA ALA A 204 -2.52 4.05 18.14
C ALA A 204 -3.14 3.56 19.47
N ASP A 205 -2.98 4.34 20.55
CA ASP A 205 -3.59 4.12 21.86
C ASP A 205 -5.08 4.49 21.94
N ARG A 206 -5.56 5.23 20.94
CA ARG A 206 -6.98 5.65 20.79
C ARG A 206 -7.75 4.83 19.74
N VAL A 207 -7.10 3.86 19.10
CA VAL A 207 -7.76 3.00 18.10
C VAL A 207 -8.62 1.97 18.80
N ASP A 208 -9.87 1.81 18.36
CA ASP A 208 -10.80 0.80 18.85
C ASP A 208 -10.40 -0.61 18.40
N GLU A 209 -9.86 -1.40 19.32
CA GLU A 209 -9.39 -2.76 19.04
C GLU A 209 -10.54 -3.77 18.80
N ASP A 210 -11.78 -3.45 19.15
CA ASP A 210 -12.94 -4.27 18.81
C ASP A 210 -13.31 -4.13 17.32
N VAL A 211 -12.97 -2.99 16.69
CA VAL A 211 -13.16 -2.73 15.26
C VAL A 211 -11.91 -3.06 14.45
N TYR A 212 -10.74 -2.67 14.92
CA TYR A 212 -9.47 -2.72 14.16
C TYR A 212 -8.49 -3.72 14.76
N THR A 213 -8.16 -4.77 14.01
CA THR A 213 -7.11 -5.73 14.43
C THR A 213 -5.84 -5.51 13.61
N PHE A 214 -4.77 -5.06 14.27
CA PHE A 214 -3.45 -4.92 13.66
C PHE A 214 -2.77 -6.27 13.56
N VAL A 215 -2.54 -6.73 12.34
CA VAL A 215 -1.85 -8.01 12.05
C VAL A 215 -0.46 -7.80 11.44
N GLY A 216 -0.12 -6.55 11.11
CA GLY A 216 1.08 -6.23 10.34
C GLY A 216 0.93 -6.56 8.85
N PRO A 217 1.97 -6.31 8.03
CA PRO A 217 1.89 -6.49 6.60
C PRO A 217 1.70 -7.95 6.20
N ALA A 218 0.79 -8.18 5.24
CA ALA A 218 0.54 -9.49 4.67
C ALA A 218 1.58 -9.80 3.58
N LEU A 219 2.78 -10.20 3.99
CA LEU A 219 3.91 -10.47 3.10
C LEU A 219 4.12 -11.98 2.89
N PRO A 220 4.72 -12.38 1.73
CA PRO A 220 4.96 -13.78 1.43
C PRO A 220 5.85 -14.45 2.49
N THR A 221 5.36 -15.50 3.13
CA THR A 221 6.15 -16.32 4.05
C THR A 221 7.00 -17.36 3.31
N ARG A 222 6.56 -17.77 2.12
CA ARG A 222 7.29 -18.67 1.21
C ARG A 222 7.73 -17.91 -0.02
N ARG A 223 9.03 -17.77 -0.20
CA ARG A 223 9.62 -17.13 -1.36
C ARG A 223 9.75 -18.15 -2.50
N PRO A 224 9.29 -17.84 -3.74
CA PRO A 224 9.60 -18.67 -4.90
C PRO A 224 11.11 -18.84 -5.05
N ALA A 225 11.57 -20.02 -5.44
CA ALA A 225 13.01 -20.29 -5.63
C ALA A 225 13.58 -19.63 -6.89
N ASP A 226 12.72 -19.37 -7.87
CA ASP A 226 13.10 -18.89 -9.20
C ASP A 226 12.99 -17.36 -9.27
N GLY A 227 14.05 -16.73 -9.79
CA GLY A 227 14.12 -15.27 -10.02
C GLY A 227 14.56 -14.42 -8.81
N ARG A 228 15.09 -15.03 -7.76
CA ARG A 228 15.64 -14.29 -6.61
C ARG A 228 16.88 -13.51 -7.00
N TRP A 229 16.92 -12.25 -6.59
CA TRP A 229 18.17 -11.51 -6.56
C TRP A 229 19.16 -12.23 -5.61
N GLN A 230 20.39 -12.35 -6.03
CA GLN A 230 21.44 -12.95 -5.23
C GLN A 230 22.47 -11.89 -4.87
N ARG A 231 22.73 -11.75 -3.58
CA ARG A 231 23.80 -10.88 -3.10
C ARG A 231 25.14 -11.29 -3.74
N PRO A 232 25.85 -10.36 -4.41
CA PRO A 232 27.18 -10.66 -4.94
C PRO A 232 28.11 -11.16 -3.84
N ALA A 233 28.95 -12.15 -4.18
CA ALA A 233 29.80 -12.82 -3.19
C ALA A 233 30.84 -11.90 -2.54
N ASP A 234 31.21 -10.83 -3.23
CA ASP A 234 32.15 -9.78 -2.82
C ASP A 234 31.47 -8.56 -2.18
N ALA A 235 30.12 -8.51 -2.15
CA ALA A 235 29.38 -7.44 -1.52
C ALA A 235 29.52 -7.51 0.01
N GLY A 236 30.23 -6.54 0.58
CA GLY A 236 30.34 -6.36 2.02
C GLY A 236 28.99 -6.01 2.67
N ARG A 237 28.36 -4.93 2.20
CA ARG A 237 27.02 -4.44 2.57
C ARG A 237 26.22 -4.10 1.32
N VAL A 238 24.88 -4.14 1.45
CA VAL A 238 23.96 -3.88 0.37
C VAL A 238 23.04 -2.72 0.71
N LEU A 239 22.99 -1.71 -0.17
CA LEU A 239 22.02 -0.63 -0.16
C LEU A 239 21.03 -0.83 -1.29
N LEU A 240 19.75 -0.96 -0.96
CA LEU A 240 18.68 -0.86 -1.96
C LEU A 240 18.23 0.60 -2.07
N ILE A 241 18.04 1.09 -3.30
CA ILE A 241 17.45 2.39 -3.61
C ILE A 241 16.25 2.16 -4.50
N SER A 242 15.06 2.58 -4.04
CA SER A 242 13.81 2.46 -4.79
C SER A 242 12.82 3.55 -4.40
N LEU A 243 12.39 4.34 -5.38
CA LEU A 243 11.31 5.32 -5.21
C LEU A 243 9.92 4.72 -5.55
N GLY A 244 9.80 3.39 -5.51
CA GLY A 244 8.55 2.68 -5.79
C GLY A 244 8.26 2.57 -7.29
N THR A 245 6.99 2.73 -7.66
CA THR A 245 6.52 2.51 -9.04
C THR A 245 5.80 3.71 -9.65
N ALA A 246 5.35 4.68 -8.86
CA ALA A 246 4.55 5.81 -9.32
C ALA A 246 5.40 7.05 -9.66
N PHE A 247 6.08 7.60 -8.68
CA PHE A 247 6.84 8.85 -8.81
C PHE A 247 8.33 8.52 -8.98
N THR A 248 8.73 8.07 -10.17
CA THR A 248 10.11 7.61 -10.46
C THR A 248 10.86 8.48 -11.46
N ASP A 249 10.25 9.54 -11.99
CA ASP A 249 10.89 10.49 -12.92
C ASP A 249 11.78 11.49 -12.18
N HIS A 250 12.88 10.98 -11.59
CA HIS A 250 13.79 11.75 -10.75
C HIS A 250 15.27 11.49 -11.10
N ALA A 251 15.63 11.65 -12.39
CA ALA A 251 16.99 11.41 -12.89
C ALA A 251 18.06 12.18 -12.08
N ASP A 252 17.78 13.43 -11.68
CA ASP A 252 18.70 14.24 -10.85
C ASP A 252 18.95 13.64 -9.47
N PHE A 253 17.91 13.11 -8.82
CA PHE A 253 18.05 12.44 -7.54
C PHE A 253 18.85 11.14 -7.66
N TYR A 254 18.60 10.34 -8.70
CA TYR A 254 19.39 9.13 -8.95
C TYR A 254 20.85 9.44 -9.24
N ARG A 255 21.16 10.52 -9.97
CA ARG A 255 22.55 10.97 -10.16
C ARG A 255 23.23 11.34 -8.84
N ARG A 256 22.53 12.05 -7.95
CA ARG A 256 23.05 12.33 -6.59
C ARG A 256 23.27 11.07 -5.77
N CYS A 257 22.39 10.07 -5.89
CA CYS A 257 22.59 8.77 -5.25
C CYS A 257 23.85 8.05 -5.80
N ILE A 258 24.07 8.07 -7.12
CA ILE A 258 25.27 7.51 -7.73
C ILE A 258 26.54 8.25 -7.28
N GLU A 259 26.49 9.58 -7.18
CA GLU A 259 27.60 10.39 -6.64
C GLU A 259 27.87 10.07 -5.16
N ALA A 260 26.81 9.85 -4.38
CA ALA A 260 26.93 9.54 -2.96
C ALA A 260 27.52 8.15 -2.70
N PHE A 261 27.05 7.15 -3.42
CA PHE A 261 27.25 5.74 -3.08
C PHE A 261 28.07 4.96 -4.11
N GLY A 262 28.32 5.56 -5.30
CA GLY A 262 29.23 5.02 -6.27
C GLY A 262 30.66 4.98 -5.72
N ASP A 263 31.36 3.89 -5.97
CA ASP A 263 32.72 3.64 -5.44
C ASP A 263 32.84 3.69 -3.91
N LEU A 264 31.73 3.54 -3.17
CA LEU A 264 31.75 3.47 -1.72
C LEU A 264 32.26 2.11 -1.25
N ASP A 265 33.41 2.12 -0.60
CA ASP A 265 34.10 0.90 -0.16
C ASP A 265 33.20 0.00 0.69
N GLY A 266 33.14 -1.28 0.31
CA GLY A 266 32.40 -2.31 1.02
C GLY A 266 30.88 -2.24 0.84
N TRP A 267 30.37 -1.38 -0.07
CA TRP A 267 28.96 -1.32 -0.42
C TRP A 267 28.68 -1.75 -1.85
N HIS A 268 27.65 -2.53 -2.00
CA HIS A 268 27.00 -2.84 -3.27
C HIS A 268 25.64 -2.13 -3.29
N VAL A 269 25.33 -1.43 -4.38
CA VAL A 269 24.12 -0.62 -4.51
C VAL A 269 23.22 -1.21 -5.57
N VAL A 270 21.97 -1.49 -5.21
CA VAL A 270 20.93 -1.90 -6.16
C VAL A 270 20.01 -0.71 -6.35
N LEU A 271 20.01 -0.11 -7.53
CA LEU A 271 19.26 1.09 -7.87
C LEU A 271 18.10 0.76 -8.80
N GLN A 272 16.87 0.90 -8.32
CA GLN A 272 15.66 0.83 -9.15
C GLN A 272 15.26 2.23 -9.62
N ILE A 273 15.22 2.45 -10.94
CA ILE A 273 14.94 3.76 -11.56
C ILE A 273 13.54 3.88 -12.16
N GLY A 274 12.74 2.78 -12.16
CA GLY A 274 11.43 2.77 -12.82
C GLY A 274 11.52 2.77 -14.35
N ARG A 275 10.44 3.19 -14.99
CA ARG A 275 10.33 3.18 -16.47
C ARG A 275 10.55 4.53 -17.13
N HIS A 276 10.50 5.62 -16.36
CA HIS A 276 10.52 6.99 -16.90
C HIS A 276 11.93 7.54 -17.09
N VAL A 277 12.93 6.97 -16.42
CA VAL A 277 14.33 7.39 -16.55
C VAL A 277 15.11 6.40 -17.42
N ASP A 278 15.88 6.92 -18.40
CA ASP A 278 16.82 6.09 -19.15
C ASP A 278 18.17 6.00 -18.41
N VAL A 279 18.76 4.83 -18.41
CA VAL A 279 20.09 4.60 -17.81
C VAL A 279 21.15 5.57 -18.38
N ALA A 280 21.04 5.95 -19.66
CA ALA A 280 21.93 6.92 -20.30
C ALA A 280 21.89 8.31 -19.65
N GLU A 281 20.78 8.69 -19.01
CA GLU A 281 20.63 9.95 -18.31
C GLU A 281 21.41 10.01 -16.98
N LEU A 282 21.77 8.85 -16.44
CA LEU A 282 22.46 8.74 -15.16
C LEU A 282 23.97 9.03 -15.25
N GLY A 283 24.53 9.10 -16.47
CA GLY A 283 25.96 9.29 -16.68
C GLY A 283 26.76 8.01 -16.44
N THR A 284 27.96 8.15 -15.89
CA THR A 284 28.82 6.99 -15.59
C THR A 284 28.33 6.28 -14.34
N VAL A 285 28.03 4.99 -14.48
CA VAL A 285 27.62 4.12 -13.37
C VAL A 285 28.83 3.33 -12.89
N PRO A 286 29.26 3.50 -11.61
CA PRO A 286 30.38 2.75 -11.02
C PRO A 286 30.11 1.26 -10.89
N GLY A 287 31.19 0.46 -10.81
CA GLY A 287 31.10 -1.00 -10.81
C GLY A 287 30.40 -1.63 -9.61
N ASN A 288 30.24 -0.89 -8.50
CA ASN A 288 29.51 -1.35 -7.32
C ASN A 288 28.00 -1.02 -7.38
N VAL A 289 27.49 -0.42 -8.47
CA VAL A 289 26.09 -0.03 -8.65
C VAL A 289 25.43 -0.85 -9.75
N GLU A 290 24.38 -1.60 -9.40
CA GLU A 290 23.48 -2.23 -10.36
C GLU A 290 22.28 -1.30 -10.62
N VAL A 291 21.95 -1.05 -11.89
CA VAL A 291 20.79 -0.22 -12.28
C VAL A 291 19.73 -1.09 -12.94
N HIS A 292 18.51 -1.02 -12.42
CA HIS A 292 17.37 -1.81 -12.88
C HIS A 292 16.13 -0.93 -13.05
N ARG A 293 15.28 -1.27 -14.03
CA ARG A 293 13.95 -0.65 -14.13
C ARG A 293 13.00 -1.14 -13.05
N TRP A 294 13.15 -2.41 -12.67
CA TRP A 294 12.37 -3.07 -11.63
C TRP A 294 13.23 -4.13 -10.93
N VAL A 295 13.01 -4.31 -9.63
CA VAL A 295 13.69 -5.32 -8.81
C VAL A 295 12.71 -6.07 -7.90
N PRO A 296 12.99 -7.30 -7.51
CA PRO A 296 12.23 -8.03 -6.49
C PRO A 296 12.54 -7.43 -5.10
N GLN A 297 11.95 -6.28 -4.79
CA GLN A 297 12.28 -5.43 -3.65
C GLN A 297 12.33 -6.20 -2.33
N PHE A 298 11.26 -6.96 -2.03
CA PHE A 298 11.18 -7.72 -0.78
C PHE A 298 12.29 -8.78 -0.63
N ASP A 299 12.70 -9.42 -1.73
CA ASP A 299 13.80 -10.39 -1.72
C ASP A 299 15.16 -9.72 -1.44
N ILE A 300 15.37 -8.53 -2.00
CA ILE A 300 16.59 -7.75 -1.77
C ILE A 300 16.61 -7.24 -0.34
N LEU A 301 15.49 -6.70 0.17
CA LEU A 301 15.39 -6.20 1.54
C LEU A 301 15.70 -7.27 2.58
N GLY A 302 15.38 -8.52 2.32
CA GLY A 302 15.77 -9.65 3.19
C GLY A 302 17.29 -9.89 3.26
N GLN A 303 18.08 -9.19 2.45
CA GLN A 303 19.54 -9.29 2.36
C GLN A 303 20.24 -7.93 2.42
N ALA A 304 19.48 -6.82 2.41
CA ALA A 304 20.00 -5.47 2.42
C ALA A 304 20.37 -5.02 3.84
N ASP A 305 21.41 -4.16 3.93
CA ASP A 305 21.86 -3.54 5.14
C ASP A 305 21.27 -2.13 5.34
N ALA A 306 20.76 -1.52 4.28
CA ALA A 306 20.02 -0.25 4.31
C ALA A 306 19.07 -0.15 3.11
N PHE A 307 18.04 0.69 3.25
CA PHE A 307 17.04 0.95 2.22
C PHE A 307 16.80 2.45 2.07
N LEU A 308 17.09 3.02 0.90
CA LEU A 308 16.65 4.36 0.53
C LEU A 308 15.32 4.25 -0.20
N THR A 309 14.27 4.80 0.39
CA THR A 309 12.89 4.64 -0.06
C THR A 309 12.16 5.98 -0.13
N HIS A 310 11.17 6.07 -1.02
CA HIS A 310 10.22 7.20 -1.03
C HIS A 310 9.24 7.17 0.16
N ALA A 311 9.34 6.19 1.04
CA ALA A 311 8.44 5.99 2.18
C ALA A 311 6.96 5.75 1.83
N GLY A 312 6.64 5.19 0.63
CA GLY A 312 5.30 4.66 0.38
C GLY A 312 4.98 3.51 1.34
N MET A 313 3.71 3.35 1.75
CA MET A 313 3.32 2.41 2.81
C MET A 313 3.81 0.97 2.56
N GLY A 314 3.73 0.48 1.31
CA GLY A 314 4.22 -0.87 0.97
C GLY A 314 5.72 -1.04 1.23
N GLY A 315 6.56 -0.14 0.70
CA GLY A 315 8.00 -0.18 0.91
C GLY A 315 8.40 0.01 2.37
N SER A 316 7.71 0.90 3.09
CA SER A 316 7.88 1.10 4.54
C SER A 316 7.59 -0.18 5.32
N SER A 317 6.49 -0.84 5.00
CA SER A 317 6.08 -2.10 5.63
C SER A 317 7.07 -3.24 5.35
N GLU A 318 7.57 -3.35 4.11
CA GLU A 318 8.59 -4.34 3.74
C GLU A 318 9.92 -4.09 4.47
N GLY A 319 10.38 -2.83 4.51
CA GLY A 319 11.60 -2.44 5.22
C GLY A 319 11.54 -2.72 6.72
N MET A 320 10.42 -2.37 7.37
CA MET A 320 10.19 -2.69 8.77
C MET A 320 10.13 -4.19 9.04
N PHE A 321 9.42 -4.94 8.20
CA PHE A 321 9.27 -6.40 8.37
C PHE A 321 10.60 -7.15 8.22
N THR A 322 11.46 -6.70 7.30
CA THR A 322 12.81 -7.28 7.11
C THR A 322 13.81 -6.81 8.17
N GLY A 323 13.51 -5.73 8.88
CA GLY A 323 14.41 -5.12 9.84
C GLY A 323 15.51 -4.29 9.19
N THR A 324 15.26 -3.80 7.96
CA THR A 324 16.20 -3.00 7.19
C THR A 324 16.04 -1.53 7.55
N PRO A 325 17.07 -0.87 8.12
CA PRO A 325 17.02 0.57 8.44
C PRO A 325 16.84 1.40 7.16
N MET A 326 16.09 2.54 7.26
CA MET A 326 15.66 3.26 6.08
C MET A 326 16.15 4.70 6.03
N ILE A 327 16.45 5.18 4.80
CA ILE A 327 16.57 6.60 4.47
C ILE A 327 15.28 6.96 3.72
N ALA A 328 14.43 7.75 4.35
CA ALA A 328 13.15 8.16 3.79
C ALA A 328 13.31 9.44 2.96
N ALA A 329 13.04 9.35 1.67
CA ALA A 329 13.11 10.44 0.68
C ALA A 329 11.72 10.65 0.04
N PRO A 330 10.71 11.17 0.79
CA PRO A 330 9.35 11.31 0.29
C PRO A 330 9.26 12.25 -0.92
N GLN A 331 8.35 11.95 -1.84
CA GLN A 331 8.14 12.68 -3.10
C GLN A 331 6.75 13.34 -3.13
N ALA A 332 5.71 12.65 -2.66
CA ALA A 332 4.32 13.09 -2.78
C ALA A 332 3.39 12.41 -1.76
N THR A 333 2.18 12.90 -1.62
CA THR A 333 1.03 12.31 -0.93
C THR A 333 1.31 11.87 0.53
N ASP A 334 0.90 10.65 0.90
CA ASP A 334 1.08 10.01 2.21
C ASP A 334 2.55 9.73 2.60
N GLN A 335 3.46 9.84 1.63
CA GLN A 335 4.87 9.51 1.84
C GLN A 335 5.53 10.41 2.90
N PHE A 336 5.09 11.67 3.02
CA PHE A 336 5.62 12.60 4.02
C PHE A 336 5.26 12.16 5.44
N GLU A 337 4.00 11.79 5.66
CA GLU A 337 3.52 11.31 6.96
C GLU A 337 4.13 9.95 7.30
N ASN A 338 4.23 9.06 6.31
CA ASN A 338 4.90 7.77 6.47
C ASN A 338 6.38 7.94 6.85
N ALA A 339 7.10 8.88 6.22
CA ALA A 339 8.50 9.17 6.54
C ALA A 339 8.64 9.67 7.98
N ASP A 340 7.77 10.56 8.42
CA ASP A 340 7.78 11.08 9.79
C ASP A 340 7.46 9.99 10.81
N ALA A 341 6.52 9.08 10.50
CA ALA A 341 6.21 7.92 11.33
C ALA A 341 7.39 6.94 11.44
N LEU A 342 8.12 6.68 10.34
CA LEU A 342 9.33 5.84 10.35
C LEU A 342 10.45 6.45 11.20
N VAL A 343 10.62 7.78 11.13
CA VAL A 343 11.58 8.50 11.98
C VAL A 343 11.18 8.42 13.45
N ALA A 344 9.90 8.65 13.76
CA ALA A 344 9.36 8.55 15.11
C ALA A 344 9.50 7.11 15.67
N ALA A 345 9.35 6.09 14.83
CA ALA A 345 9.58 4.68 15.20
C ALA A 345 11.07 4.36 15.47
N GLY A 346 11.99 5.26 15.10
CA GLY A 346 13.44 5.11 15.32
C GLY A 346 14.15 4.18 14.34
N VAL A 347 13.54 3.95 13.14
CA VAL A 347 14.05 3.03 12.11
C VAL A 347 14.48 3.74 10.84
N ALA A 348 14.34 5.06 10.78
CA ALA A 348 14.69 5.85 9.60
C ALA A 348 15.27 7.22 9.95
N VAL A 349 15.90 7.82 8.92
CA VAL A 349 16.17 9.27 8.83
C VAL A 349 15.46 9.80 7.58
N ARG A 350 14.92 11.02 7.66
CA ARG A 350 14.28 11.68 6.52
C ARG A 350 15.25 12.63 5.84
N VAL A 351 15.25 12.66 4.50
CA VAL A 351 15.97 13.59 3.65
C VAL A 351 15.01 14.28 2.68
N ASP A 352 15.36 15.49 2.24
CA ASP A 352 14.63 16.17 1.17
C ASP A 352 15.17 15.72 -0.18
N SER A 353 14.38 14.93 -0.91
CA SER A 353 14.78 14.37 -2.21
C SER A 353 15.07 15.43 -3.28
N SER A 354 14.54 16.65 -3.16
CA SER A 354 14.78 17.72 -4.11
C SER A 354 16.12 18.45 -3.90
N GLU A 355 16.57 18.57 -2.64
CA GLU A 355 17.71 19.40 -2.26
C GLU A 355 18.91 18.63 -1.70
N VAL A 356 18.71 17.39 -1.20
CA VAL A 356 19.75 16.60 -0.54
C VAL A 356 21.02 16.46 -1.39
N SER A 357 22.17 16.76 -0.81
CA SER A 357 23.48 16.59 -1.44
C SER A 357 24.00 15.14 -1.29
N ALA A 358 25.01 14.77 -2.10
CA ALA A 358 25.71 13.50 -1.97
C ALA A 358 26.36 13.30 -0.59
N ALA A 359 26.85 14.36 0.03
CA ALA A 359 27.44 14.32 1.37
C ALA A 359 26.38 13.99 2.44
N GLU A 360 25.23 14.66 2.39
CA GLU A 360 24.11 14.42 3.32
C GLU A 360 23.53 13.01 3.15
N LEU A 361 23.49 12.47 1.93
CA LEU A 361 23.10 11.07 1.67
C LEU A 361 24.06 10.08 2.32
N ARG A 362 25.40 10.35 2.29
CA ARG A 362 26.39 9.53 2.99
C ARG A 362 26.23 9.61 4.51
N ASP A 363 25.97 10.79 5.04
CA ASP A 363 25.70 10.99 6.47
C ASP A 363 24.43 10.26 6.91
N ALA A 364 23.38 10.30 6.08
CA ALA A 364 22.14 9.56 6.30
C ALA A 364 22.40 8.04 6.33
N LEU A 365 23.19 7.52 5.37
CA LEU A 365 23.58 6.10 5.34
C LEU A 365 24.39 5.70 6.59
N ALA A 366 25.32 6.55 7.02
CA ALA A 366 26.09 6.32 8.25
C ALA A 366 25.18 6.32 9.48
N HIS A 367 24.20 7.24 9.54
CA HIS A 367 23.24 7.32 10.63
C HIS A 367 22.38 6.05 10.74
N VAL A 368 21.75 5.62 9.64
CA VAL A 368 20.89 4.42 9.66
C VAL A 368 21.70 3.13 9.86
N GLY A 369 22.98 3.13 9.47
CA GLY A 369 23.91 2.05 9.73
C GLY A 369 24.41 1.97 11.18
N ALA A 370 24.10 2.95 12.02
CA ALA A 370 24.51 2.96 13.43
C ALA A 370 23.74 1.90 14.25
N GLU A 371 24.42 1.36 15.29
CA GLU A 371 23.88 0.27 16.10
C GLU A 371 22.50 0.55 16.72
N PRO A 372 22.18 1.75 17.24
CA PRO A 372 20.86 2.00 17.82
C PRO A 372 19.72 1.85 16.80
N VAL A 373 19.88 2.35 15.57
CA VAL A 373 18.86 2.27 14.51
C VAL A 373 18.70 0.83 14.02
N ARG A 374 19.81 0.13 13.77
CA ARG A 374 19.78 -1.29 13.36
C ARG A 374 19.10 -2.18 14.40
N ARG A 375 19.43 -1.96 15.69
CA ARG A 375 18.81 -2.70 16.80
C ARG A 375 17.30 -2.43 16.85
N ARG A 376 16.88 -1.15 16.77
CA ARG A 376 15.46 -0.79 16.75
C ARG A 376 14.73 -1.39 15.56
N SER A 377 15.34 -1.38 14.37
CA SER A 377 14.78 -2.03 13.18
C SER A 377 14.59 -3.54 13.38
N ALA A 378 15.55 -4.22 13.98
CA ALA A 378 15.45 -5.65 14.29
C ALA A 378 14.37 -5.97 15.34
N GLU A 379 14.23 -5.13 16.38
CA GLU A 379 13.18 -5.24 17.40
C GLU A 379 11.79 -5.11 16.76
N LEU A 380 11.59 -4.07 15.94
CA LEU A 380 10.33 -3.82 15.27
C LEU A 380 9.97 -4.94 14.28
N ALA A 381 10.96 -5.47 13.57
CA ALA A 381 10.74 -6.63 12.69
C ALA A 381 10.31 -7.89 13.47
N ALA A 382 10.83 -8.08 14.69
CA ALA A 382 10.38 -9.17 15.55
C ALA A 382 8.95 -8.96 16.05
N GLU A 383 8.60 -7.74 16.45
CA GLU A 383 7.23 -7.34 16.81
C GLU A 383 6.25 -7.64 15.66
N LEU A 384 6.57 -7.20 14.43
CA LEU A 384 5.72 -7.42 13.25
C LEU A 384 5.55 -8.89 12.91
N ARG A 385 6.61 -9.68 12.97
CA ARG A 385 6.49 -11.13 12.76
C ARG A 385 5.63 -11.81 13.81
N SER A 386 5.61 -11.31 15.05
CA SER A 386 4.78 -11.83 16.14
C SER A 386 3.30 -11.40 16.05
N ALA A 387 2.99 -10.33 15.32
CA ALA A 387 1.61 -9.89 15.08
C ALA A 387 0.78 -10.88 14.25
N GLY A 388 1.45 -11.79 13.53
CA GLY A 388 0.85 -12.96 12.90
C GLY A 388 0.50 -12.80 11.43
N GLY A 389 0.57 -11.58 10.85
CA GLY A 389 0.44 -11.34 9.41
C GLY A 389 -0.76 -12.04 8.77
N VAL A 390 -0.49 -12.78 7.70
CA VAL A 390 -1.50 -13.52 6.92
C VAL A 390 -2.34 -14.48 7.79
N ASP A 391 -1.70 -15.27 8.66
CA ASP A 391 -2.41 -16.22 9.50
C ASP A 391 -3.37 -15.56 10.50
N ALA A 392 -2.97 -14.41 11.06
CA ALA A 392 -3.83 -13.64 11.96
C ALA A 392 -4.99 -13.00 11.18
N ALA A 393 -4.71 -12.43 10.00
CA ALA A 393 -5.74 -11.86 9.12
C ALA A 393 -6.82 -12.89 8.77
N VAL A 394 -6.40 -14.07 8.34
CA VAL A 394 -7.34 -15.14 7.94
C VAL A 394 -8.16 -15.64 9.13
N ARG A 395 -7.59 -15.75 10.33
CA ARG A 395 -8.39 -16.10 11.52
C ARG A 395 -9.49 -15.08 11.81
N VAL A 396 -9.17 -13.77 11.74
CA VAL A 396 -10.18 -12.72 11.92
C VAL A 396 -11.27 -12.80 10.84
N ILE A 397 -10.90 -13.04 9.59
CA ILE A 397 -11.85 -13.18 8.48
C ILE A 397 -12.78 -14.40 8.69
N GLU A 398 -12.24 -15.54 9.11
CA GLU A 398 -12.99 -16.77 9.34
C GLU A 398 -13.98 -16.68 10.53
N GLU A 399 -13.83 -15.71 11.44
CA GLU A 399 -14.80 -15.47 12.51
C GLU A 399 -16.16 -14.98 11.98
N PHE A 400 -16.23 -14.49 10.75
CA PHE A 400 -17.43 -13.98 10.08
C PHE A 400 -18.09 -14.98 9.13
N LEU A 401 -17.58 -16.21 9.03
CA LEU A 401 -18.09 -17.31 8.23
C LEU A 401 -18.78 -18.36 9.10
#